data_141e0256ac443207a5fbc736f005c15e
#
_entry.id   141e0256ac443207a5fbc736f005c15e
#
_cell.length_a   1.000
_cell.length_b   1.000
_cell.length_c   1.000
_cell.angle_alpha   90.00
_cell.angle_beta   90.00
_cell.angle_gamma   90.00
#
_symmetry.space_group_name_H-M   'P 1'
#
loop_
_entity.id
_entity.type
_entity.pdbx_description
1 polymer ?
#
loop_
_entity_poly.entity_id
_entity_poly.type
_entity_poly.pdbx_seq_one_letter_code
_entity_poly.pdbx_strand_id
1 'polypeptide(L)'
;MTWCSTTGASALKRVIRGGRAALRAWALSAALLACGPTAAAAHAIILESEPVAGAKLAEPPARIYLRFNSKLEKRLSRVTLASADGRPVPLPAVAEGSEMPDRIVLPIGKLRAGAYVVRYKVLATDGHITEGALRFAVLEPK
;
A
#
# COMPACT_ATOMS: atom_id res chain seq x y z
N MET A 1 -3.53 31.70 -83.28
CA MET A 1 -4.54 31.11 -82.35
C MET A 1 -3.85 29.99 -81.60
N THR A 2 -3.32 30.29 -80.39
CA THR A 2 -2.63 29.31 -79.51
C THR A 2 -3.11 29.59 -78.10
N TRP A 3 -3.90 28.67 -77.57
CA TRP A 3 -4.29 28.65 -76.19
C TRP A 3 -3.33 27.71 -75.44
N CYS A 4 -2.64 28.25 -74.48
CA CYS A 4 -1.85 27.46 -73.52
C CYS A 4 -2.52 27.53 -72.13
N SER A 5 -3.12 26.46 -71.66
CA SER A 5 -3.70 26.34 -70.35
C SER A 5 -2.68 25.81 -69.40
N THR A 6 -2.20 26.68 -68.52
CA THR A 6 -1.33 26.32 -67.40
C THR A 6 -2.16 26.35 -66.11
N THR A 7 -2.79 25.25 -65.77
CA THR A 7 -3.48 25.16 -64.51
C THR A 7 -3.43 23.70 -63.96
N GLY A 8 -2.50 23.41 -63.11
CA GLY A 8 -2.43 22.08 -62.54
C GLY A 8 -1.43 21.83 -61.40
N ALA A 9 -0.55 22.77 -61.11
CA ALA A 9 0.56 22.51 -60.18
C ALA A 9 0.31 22.97 -58.72
N SER A 10 -0.71 23.77 -58.45
CA SER A 10 -0.94 24.37 -57.12
C SER A 10 -1.89 23.60 -56.19
N ALA A 11 -2.71 22.68 -56.73
CA ALA A 11 -3.67 21.92 -55.91
C ALA A 11 -3.04 20.77 -55.16
N LEU A 12 -2.03 20.11 -55.76
CA LEU A 12 -1.42 18.91 -55.17
C LEU A 12 -0.55 19.21 -53.91
N LYS A 13 0.06 20.42 -53.83
CA LYS A 13 0.88 20.81 -52.66
C LYS A 13 0.07 21.08 -51.38
N ARG A 14 -1.20 21.41 -51.52
CA ARG A 14 -2.07 21.74 -50.37
C ARG A 14 -2.58 20.50 -49.66
N VAL A 15 -2.81 19.39 -50.38
CA VAL A 15 -3.32 18.12 -49.79
C VAL A 15 -2.24 17.43 -48.93
N ILE A 16 -0.97 17.51 -49.33
CA ILE A 16 0.15 16.87 -48.61
C ILE A 16 0.46 17.58 -47.28
N ARG A 17 0.23 18.91 -47.19
CA ARG A 17 0.46 19.67 -45.95
C ARG A 17 -0.60 19.36 -44.86
N GLY A 18 -1.86 19.10 -45.23
CA GLY A 18 -2.92 18.77 -44.29
C GLY A 18 -2.73 17.39 -43.64
N GLY A 19 -2.24 16.39 -44.36
CA GLY A 19 -2.02 15.03 -43.86
C GLY A 19 -0.94 14.93 -42.76
N ARG A 20 0.11 15.75 -42.86
CA ARG A 20 1.18 15.74 -41.84
C ARG A 20 0.76 16.37 -40.51
N ALA A 21 -0.11 17.37 -40.55
CA ALA A 21 -0.66 18.01 -39.37
C ALA A 21 -1.67 17.08 -38.66
N ALA A 22 -2.51 16.39 -39.40
CA ALA A 22 -3.44 15.39 -38.88
C ALA A 22 -2.73 14.21 -38.24
N LEU A 23 -1.70 13.64 -38.89
CA LEU A 23 -0.90 12.56 -38.33
C LEU A 23 -0.16 12.95 -37.03
N ARG A 24 0.31 14.18 -36.93
CA ARG A 24 0.95 14.69 -35.70
C ARG A 24 -0.05 14.89 -34.56
N ALA A 25 -1.26 15.35 -34.86
CA ALA A 25 -2.34 15.49 -33.88
C ALA A 25 -2.78 14.13 -33.34
N TRP A 26 -2.89 13.13 -34.20
CA TRP A 26 -3.21 11.75 -33.78
C TRP A 26 -2.11 11.09 -32.95
N ALA A 27 -0.84 11.32 -33.30
CA ALA A 27 0.30 10.82 -32.52
C ALA A 27 0.38 11.44 -31.12
N LEU A 28 0.11 12.74 -30.99
CA LEU A 28 0.05 13.42 -29.70
C LEU A 28 -1.12 12.95 -28.81
N SER A 29 -2.29 12.73 -29.41
CA SER A 29 -3.47 12.17 -28.69
C SER A 29 -3.22 10.74 -28.21
N ALA A 30 -2.58 9.90 -29.01
CA ALA A 30 -2.24 8.53 -28.64
C ALA A 30 -1.19 8.48 -27.51
N ALA A 31 -0.22 9.40 -27.49
CA ALA A 31 0.78 9.49 -26.43
C ALA A 31 0.17 9.94 -25.08
N LEU A 32 -0.85 10.81 -25.09
CA LEU A 32 -1.54 11.22 -23.87
C LEU A 32 -2.41 10.10 -23.27
N LEU A 33 -2.98 9.23 -24.10
CA LEU A 33 -3.76 8.08 -23.61
C LEU A 33 -2.87 6.96 -23.02
N ALA A 34 -1.62 6.89 -23.40
CA ALA A 34 -0.67 5.90 -22.86
C ALA A 34 -0.19 6.23 -21.44
N CYS A 35 -0.38 7.46 -20.96
CA CYS A 35 -0.10 7.88 -19.59
C CYS A 35 -1.32 7.66 -18.71
N GLY A 36 -1.83 6.41 -18.65
CA GLY A 36 -2.88 6.02 -17.72
C GLY A 36 -2.44 6.26 -16.28
N PRO A 37 -3.38 6.54 -15.34
CA PRO A 37 -3.04 6.65 -13.93
C PRO A 37 -2.43 5.33 -13.47
N THR A 38 -1.16 5.34 -13.10
CA THR A 38 -0.58 4.24 -12.35
C THR A 38 -1.29 4.23 -11.01
N ALA A 39 -2.12 3.21 -10.76
CA ALA A 39 -2.68 2.99 -9.43
C ALA A 39 -1.51 2.81 -8.46
N ALA A 40 -1.21 3.84 -7.69
CA ALA A 40 -0.28 3.72 -6.58
C ALA A 40 -0.91 2.73 -5.60
N ALA A 41 -0.38 1.51 -5.53
CA ALA A 41 -0.81 0.52 -4.57
C ALA A 41 -0.45 1.05 -3.17
N ALA A 42 -1.44 1.58 -2.48
CA ALA A 42 -1.29 2.09 -1.11
C ALA A 42 -1.37 0.92 -0.13
N HIS A 43 -0.30 0.14 -0.03
CA HIS A 43 -0.19 -0.87 1.02
C HIS A 43 -0.16 -0.18 2.39
N ALA A 44 -0.91 -0.73 3.35
CA ALA A 44 -0.87 -0.27 4.72
C ALA A 44 0.49 -0.60 5.35
N ILE A 45 1.39 0.38 5.42
CA ILE A 45 2.73 0.23 5.97
C ILE A 45 2.68 0.56 7.47
N ILE A 46 3.33 -0.24 8.31
CA ILE A 46 3.53 0.09 9.72
C ILE A 46 4.48 1.28 9.82
N LEU A 47 4.00 2.35 10.46
CA LEU A 47 4.78 3.54 10.79
C LEU A 47 5.41 3.43 12.18
N GLU A 48 4.67 2.82 13.12
CA GLU A 48 5.10 2.66 14.50
C GLU A 48 4.60 1.31 15.04
N SER A 49 5.40 0.69 15.89
CA SER A 49 5.01 -0.52 16.61
C SER A 49 5.56 -0.55 18.03
N GLU A 50 4.76 -1.08 18.94
CA GLU A 50 5.18 -1.45 20.31
C GLU A 50 4.71 -2.89 20.56
N PRO A 51 5.64 -3.83 20.79
CA PRO A 51 7.10 -3.68 20.73
C PRO A 51 7.65 -3.30 19.36
N VAL A 52 8.80 -2.62 19.36
CA VAL A 52 9.54 -2.35 18.12
C VAL A 52 10.07 -3.66 17.56
N ALA A 53 10.10 -3.78 16.22
CA ALA A 53 10.63 -4.98 15.56
C ALA A 53 12.09 -5.25 15.98
N GLY A 54 12.38 -6.47 16.43
CA GLY A 54 13.68 -6.88 16.93
C GLY A 54 13.99 -6.47 18.39
N ALA A 55 13.06 -5.83 19.10
CA ALA A 55 13.27 -5.40 20.47
C ALA A 55 13.58 -6.56 21.42
N LYS A 56 14.50 -6.31 22.36
CA LYS A 56 14.78 -7.17 23.51
C LYS A 56 14.34 -6.41 24.77
N LEU A 57 13.27 -6.87 25.40
CA LEU A 57 12.61 -6.18 26.50
C LEU A 57 13.00 -6.83 27.82
N ALA A 58 13.37 -6.02 28.81
CA ALA A 58 13.62 -6.50 30.17
C ALA A 58 12.33 -6.91 30.87
N GLU A 59 11.20 -6.27 30.50
CA GLU A 59 9.87 -6.55 31.02
C GLU A 59 8.90 -6.89 29.90
N PRO A 60 7.90 -7.76 30.14
CA PRO A 60 6.86 -8.03 29.16
C PRO A 60 6.09 -6.78 28.78
N PRO A 61 5.78 -6.55 27.50
CA PRO A 61 4.95 -5.42 27.09
C PRO A 61 3.52 -5.63 27.55
N ALA A 62 2.86 -4.55 27.97
CA ALA A 62 1.45 -4.60 28.40
C ALA A 62 0.46 -4.68 27.22
N ARG A 63 0.90 -4.29 26.04
CA ARG A 63 0.07 -4.21 24.84
C ARG A 63 0.88 -4.44 23.56
N ILE A 64 0.18 -4.78 22.47
CA ILE A 64 0.65 -4.60 21.09
C ILE A 64 0.03 -3.29 20.59
N TYR A 65 0.86 -2.40 20.09
CA TYR A 65 0.45 -1.18 19.41
C TYR A 65 1.02 -1.21 17.98
N LEU A 66 0.16 -1.00 16.99
CA LEU A 66 0.55 -0.92 15.58
C LEU A 66 -0.12 0.31 14.97
N ARG A 67 0.66 1.23 14.39
CA ARG A 67 0.16 2.38 13.64
C ARG A 67 0.53 2.23 12.17
N PHE A 68 -0.43 2.49 11.31
CA PHE A 68 -0.31 2.36 9.87
C PHE A 68 -0.43 3.74 9.19
N ASN A 69 0.03 3.81 7.95
CA ASN A 69 -0.11 4.99 7.09
C ASN A 69 -1.53 5.15 6.50
N SER A 70 -2.43 4.22 6.75
CA SER A 70 -3.79 4.17 6.20
C SER A 70 -4.82 3.88 7.26
N LYS A 71 -6.05 4.33 7.05
CA LYS A 71 -7.22 3.91 7.85
C LYS A 71 -7.50 2.43 7.61
N LEU A 72 -7.93 1.72 8.65
CA LEU A 72 -8.14 0.27 8.64
C LEU A 72 -9.60 -0.09 8.86
N GLU A 73 -10.04 -1.14 8.16
CA GLU A 73 -11.26 -1.89 8.44
C GLU A 73 -10.98 -2.89 9.58
N LYS A 74 -11.14 -2.44 10.81
CA LYS A 74 -10.72 -3.19 12.01
C LYS A 74 -11.42 -4.52 12.16
N ARG A 75 -12.70 -4.63 11.81
CA ARG A 75 -13.48 -5.87 11.86
C ARG A 75 -12.92 -6.96 10.95
N LEU A 76 -12.32 -6.56 9.85
CA LEU A 76 -11.74 -7.46 8.85
C LEU A 76 -10.23 -7.63 9.02
N SER A 77 -9.66 -6.94 10.02
CA SER A 77 -8.24 -7.03 10.35
C SER A 77 -8.01 -8.04 11.48
N ARG A 78 -6.88 -8.72 11.43
CA ARG A 78 -6.48 -9.73 12.42
C ARG A 78 -5.06 -9.53 12.86
N VAL A 79 -4.83 -9.66 14.17
CA VAL A 79 -3.50 -9.72 14.76
C VAL A 79 -3.41 -10.98 15.61
N THR A 80 -2.30 -11.68 15.53
CA THR A 80 -2.01 -12.87 16.32
C THR A 80 -0.64 -12.77 16.96
N LEU A 81 -0.49 -13.33 18.13
CA LEU A 81 0.77 -13.46 18.84
C LEU A 81 1.06 -14.93 19.08
N ALA A 82 2.30 -15.33 18.83
CA ALA A 82 2.79 -16.67 19.15
C ALA A 82 4.21 -16.59 19.70
N SER A 83 4.58 -17.55 20.54
CA SER A 83 5.97 -17.78 20.89
C SER A 83 6.75 -18.37 19.71
N ALA A 84 8.08 -18.29 19.74
CA ALA A 84 8.94 -18.75 18.64
C ALA A 84 8.79 -20.25 18.33
N ASP A 85 8.38 -21.05 19.31
CA ASP A 85 8.05 -22.48 19.16
C ASP A 85 6.66 -22.74 18.57
N GLY A 86 5.94 -21.66 18.18
CA GLY A 86 4.64 -21.73 17.51
C GLY A 86 3.42 -21.78 18.45
N ARG A 87 3.60 -21.75 19.78
CA ARG A 87 2.47 -21.75 20.70
C ARG A 87 1.70 -20.41 20.62
N PRO A 88 0.39 -20.44 20.38
CA PRO A 88 -0.40 -19.22 20.33
C PRO A 88 -0.51 -18.57 21.71
N VAL A 89 -0.40 -17.26 21.76
CA VAL A 89 -0.72 -16.44 22.92
C VAL A 89 -2.08 -15.79 22.68
N PRO A 90 -3.04 -15.98 23.57
CA PRO A 90 -4.36 -15.38 23.42
C PRO A 90 -4.30 -13.85 23.35
N LEU A 91 -4.97 -13.29 22.36
CA LEU A 91 -5.20 -11.86 22.19
C LEU A 91 -6.70 -11.62 22.04
N PRO A 92 -7.23 -10.48 22.50
CA PRO A 92 -8.57 -10.07 22.18
C PRO A 92 -8.71 -9.82 20.67
N ALA A 93 -9.92 -9.89 20.15
CA ALA A 93 -10.21 -9.47 18.79
C ALA A 93 -9.88 -7.98 18.61
N VAL A 94 -9.54 -7.60 17.38
CA VAL A 94 -9.33 -6.18 17.04
C VAL A 94 -10.68 -5.47 17.18
N ALA A 95 -10.79 -4.56 18.15
CA ALA A 95 -12.04 -3.87 18.46
C ALA A 95 -12.25 -2.68 17.51
N GLU A 96 -13.50 -2.43 17.14
CA GLU A 96 -13.88 -1.26 16.34
C GLU A 96 -13.78 0.08 17.07
N GLY A 97 -13.78 0.07 18.37
CA GLY A 97 -13.89 1.28 19.20
C GLY A 97 -12.59 1.99 19.55
N SER A 98 -11.44 1.64 18.99
CA SER A 98 -10.24 2.43 19.25
C SER A 98 -10.34 3.75 18.49
N GLU A 99 -10.11 4.82 19.19
CA GLU A 99 -10.36 6.22 18.80
C GLU A 99 -9.72 6.64 17.48
N MET A 100 -8.70 5.93 17.02
CA MET A 100 -7.96 6.27 15.79
C MET A 100 -8.07 5.16 14.76
N PRO A 101 -8.54 5.49 13.53
CA PRO A 101 -8.78 4.50 12.49
C PRO A 101 -7.52 3.85 11.92
N ASP A 102 -6.36 4.47 12.11
CA ASP A 102 -5.05 4.04 11.62
C ASP A 102 -4.27 3.14 12.60
N ARG A 103 -4.88 2.77 13.74
CA ARG A 103 -4.18 2.07 14.84
C ARG A 103 -4.91 0.83 15.29
N ILE A 104 -4.10 -0.14 15.72
CA ILE A 104 -4.55 -1.32 16.46
C ILE A 104 -3.84 -1.33 17.80
N VAL A 105 -4.62 -1.44 18.88
CA VAL A 105 -4.10 -1.56 20.26
C VAL A 105 -4.74 -2.79 20.88
N LEU A 106 -3.92 -3.78 21.26
CA LEU A 106 -4.37 -5.01 21.86
C LEU A 106 -3.66 -5.23 23.20
N PRO A 107 -4.37 -5.31 24.31
CA PRO A 107 -3.74 -5.68 25.56
C PRO A 107 -3.20 -7.11 25.50
N ILE A 108 -2.05 -7.35 26.10
CA ILE A 108 -1.41 -8.65 26.19
C ILE A 108 -1.44 -9.10 27.65
N GLY A 109 -1.73 -10.37 27.87
CA GLY A 109 -1.54 -11.01 29.16
C GLY A 109 -0.05 -11.13 29.54
N LYS A 110 0.20 -11.70 30.71
CA LYS A 110 1.58 -11.93 31.17
C LYS A 110 2.33 -12.85 30.22
N LEU A 111 3.44 -12.37 29.68
CA LEU A 111 4.37 -13.17 28.87
C LEU A 111 5.53 -13.68 29.77
N ARG A 112 6.02 -14.86 29.46
CA ARG A 112 7.26 -15.40 30.01
C ARG A 112 8.45 -14.88 29.22
N ALA A 113 9.64 -15.03 29.75
CA ALA A 113 10.86 -14.82 28.97
C ALA A 113 10.88 -15.76 27.74
N GLY A 114 11.31 -15.24 26.60
CA GLY A 114 11.32 -15.96 25.34
C GLY A 114 11.14 -15.05 24.13
N ALA A 115 11.25 -15.63 22.96
CA ALA A 115 11.03 -14.94 21.69
C ALA A 115 9.58 -15.08 21.23
N TYR A 116 9.05 -14.01 20.63
CA TYR A 116 7.67 -13.89 20.20
C TYR A 116 7.56 -13.33 18.78
N VAL A 117 6.49 -13.72 18.10
CA VAL A 117 6.15 -13.23 16.76
C VAL A 117 4.73 -12.68 16.77
N VAL A 118 4.59 -11.42 16.47
CA VAL A 118 3.29 -10.79 16.13
C VAL A 118 3.09 -10.91 14.63
N ARG A 119 1.99 -11.50 14.18
CA ARG A 119 1.58 -11.51 12.78
C ARG A 119 0.33 -10.66 12.63
N TYR A 120 0.26 -9.89 11.59
CA TYR A 120 -0.91 -9.08 11.28
C TYR A 120 -1.35 -9.30 9.84
N LYS A 121 -2.65 -9.25 9.65
CA LYS A 121 -3.33 -9.16 8.36
C LYS A 121 -4.35 -8.05 8.49
N VAL A 122 -4.14 -6.95 7.82
CA VAL A 122 -4.98 -5.76 7.92
C VAL A 122 -5.57 -5.41 6.56
N LEU A 123 -6.82 -4.98 6.57
CA LEU A 123 -7.52 -4.43 5.42
C LEU A 123 -7.56 -2.91 5.57
N ALA A 124 -7.00 -2.19 4.61
CA ALA A 124 -7.13 -0.75 4.54
C ALA A 124 -8.50 -0.36 3.95
N THR A 125 -9.01 0.84 4.28
CA THR A 125 -10.32 1.32 3.79
C THR A 125 -10.38 1.51 2.28
N ASP A 126 -9.24 1.51 1.60
CA ASP A 126 -9.14 1.52 0.12
C ASP A 126 -9.26 0.11 -0.50
N GLY A 127 -9.47 -0.93 0.32
CA GLY A 127 -9.66 -2.32 -0.11
C GLY A 127 -8.38 -3.14 -0.21
N HIS A 128 -7.20 -2.59 0.10
CA HIS A 128 -5.95 -3.34 0.04
C HIS A 128 -5.66 -4.10 1.33
N ILE A 129 -5.26 -5.37 1.17
CA ILE A 129 -4.82 -6.22 2.28
C ILE A 129 -3.31 -6.14 2.41
N THR A 130 -2.84 -5.96 3.63
CA THR A 130 -1.42 -6.04 3.97
C THR A 130 -1.20 -7.07 5.06
N GLU A 131 -0.22 -7.93 4.85
CA GLU A 131 0.20 -8.94 5.81
C GLU A 131 1.66 -8.73 6.20
N GLY A 132 1.98 -9.00 7.45
CA GLY A 132 3.35 -8.92 7.92
C GLY A 132 3.56 -9.55 9.27
N ALA A 133 4.81 -9.53 9.71
CA ALA A 133 5.20 -10.03 11.01
C ALA A 133 6.31 -9.19 11.62
N LEU A 134 6.26 -9.00 12.93
CA LEU A 134 7.35 -8.44 13.71
C LEU A 134 7.72 -9.39 14.85
N ARG A 135 8.98 -9.39 15.22
CA ARG A 135 9.52 -10.25 16.27
C ARG A 135 10.05 -9.40 17.40
N PHE A 136 9.93 -9.90 18.61
CA PHE A 136 10.55 -9.32 19.80
C PHE A 136 10.93 -10.44 20.79
N ALA A 137 11.70 -10.11 21.79
CA ALA A 137 12.04 -11.04 22.86
C ALA A 137 11.83 -10.38 24.22
N VAL A 138 11.38 -11.17 25.19
CA VAL A 138 11.35 -10.84 26.61
C VAL A 138 12.54 -11.56 27.26
N LEU A 139 13.39 -10.80 27.94
CA LEU A 139 14.59 -11.32 28.59
C LEU A 139 14.22 -12.04 29.90
N GLU A 140 15.09 -12.94 30.34
CA GLU A 140 15.00 -13.49 31.69
C GLU A 140 15.23 -12.37 32.73
N PRO A 141 14.42 -12.32 33.78
CA PRO A 141 14.69 -11.40 34.89
C PRO A 141 16.04 -11.76 35.50
N LYS A 142 16.87 -10.74 35.75
CA LYS A 142 18.16 -10.93 36.43
C LYS A 142 17.93 -11.19 37.92
#